data_b1e11f4d54c28db83f6714737cf0fdd5
#
_entry.id   b1e11f4d54c28db83f6714737cf0fdd5
#
_cell.length_a   1.000
_cell.length_b   1.000
_cell.length_c   1.000
_cell.angle_alpha   90.00
_cell.angle_beta   90.00
_cell.angle_gamma   90.00
#
_symmetry.space_group_name_H-M   'P 1'
#
loop_
_entity.id
_entity.type
_entity.pdbx_description
1 polymer ?
#
loop_
_entity_poly.entity_id
_entity_poly.type
_entity_poly.pdbx_seq_one_letter_code
_entity_poly.pdbx_strand_id
1 'polypeptide(L)'
;MTRPGRLGFSLAPTIFLITGAVFLPTLRGEFLNWDDSVNFVANPHYRGLGWSQLGWMLTTTLMGHYIPVTWLSFGLNYALGGMDPWGYHLVNLLLHAANATLVYLVARRLLAAAWSGGSQNEHVTGPVVVAGAFAALVWALHPLRVESVAWITERRDVLCGLFFLFAILAYLKSLERPGHPRSAWRALSLAAFVAALLSKAAAMPLPAVLLLLDLYPLRRRDAGWKRLAIEKLPYAALAAATAAGALIALPRGTAVTSYDVYGVAARVGMVAYSLLFYPIKFVAPIRLSPMYELPARVDLASWPFLPALLGLAAVTAVLVLGRRRWPGGLAAWTYSALMVLPVSGVVHAGSQLVNDRYSYLSGIGFAVLAAAGILGVLRLRARGRTSSVTMAVVAGGGALILLTLGLATRTQIEAWHDSETLWRWAVEMDPACSLCHGNLGSAITATELGLARLDEAEAHLRRAIELRPDNPIPHFNLGTLLAVRTRYGEAETALRTYLELRPESPSGLGRLGLLYLLQGRLDEAIPLLERARGRPAAPSGTAPAPLAQAIGLVQDDPGALTLLGRALVEQGKPVEAVFALHRAITLAPSAVPARFWLVQAYRGAGRDDLAGEQQEVLRRLDPRATTALPVR
;
A
#
# COMPACT_ATOMS: atom_id res chain seq x y z
N MET A 1 -19.57 -40.22 -22.36
CA MET A 1 -18.23 -39.85 -21.83
C MET A 1 -17.94 -38.39 -22.17
N THR A 2 -18.24 -37.44 -21.27
CA THR A 2 -17.99 -36.02 -21.42
C THR A 2 -16.49 -35.77 -21.35
N ARG A 3 -15.93 -35.04 -22.32
CA ARG A 3 -14.50 -34.70 -22.43
C ARG A 3 -14.05 -33.92 -21.16
N PRO A 4 -13.13 -34.45 -20.33
CA PRO A 4 -12.73 -33.83 -19.07
C PRO A 4 -12.08 -32.44 -19.21
N GLY A 5 -11.69 -32.04 -20.42
CA GLY A 5 -11.09 -30.72 -20.68
C GLY A 5 -12.07 -29.54 -20.66
N ARG A 6 -13.39 -29.75 -20.91
CA ARG A 6 -14.35 -28.65 -20.96
C ARG A 6 -14.81 -28.18 -19.57
N LEU A 7 -14.93 -29.06 -18.58
CA LEU A 7 -15.31 -28.66 -17.21
C LEU A 7 -14.22 -27.81 -16.52
N GLY A 8 -12.95 -28.08 -16.77
CA GLY A 8 -11.85 -27.36 -16.13
C GLY A 8 -11.73 -25.90 -16.58
N PHE A 9 -12.13 -25.55 -17.80
CA PHE A 9 -12.18 -24.17 -18.27
C PHE A 9 -13.45 -23.44 -17.82
N SER A 10 -14.52 -24.15 -17.49
CA SER A 10 -15.79 -23.53 -17.10
C SER A 10 -15.78 -22.84 -15.74
N LEU A 11 -14.89 -23.24 -14.82
CA LEU A 11 -14.80 -22.64 -13.49
C LEU A 11 -13.96 -21.36 -13.44
N ALA A 12 -13.08 -21.12 -14.39
CA ALA A 12 -12.24 -19.93 -14.42
C ALA A 12 -13.07 -18.62 -14.51
N PRO A 13 -14.07 -18.49 -15.41
CA PRO A 13 -14.96 -17.33 -15.44
C PRO A 13 -15.78 -17.17 -14.16
N THR A 14 -16.24 -18.28 -13.58
CA THR A 14 -17.02 -18.27 -12.32
C THR A 14 -16.18 -17.72 -11.16
N ILE A 15 -14.92 -18.15 -11.03
CA ILE A 15 -13.98 -17.65 -10.02
C ILE A 15 -13.73 -16.16 -10.22
N PHE A 16 -13.50 -15.72 -11.46
CA PHE A 16 -13.33 -14.31 -11.81
C PHE A 16 -14.54 -13.48 -11.38
N LEU A 17 -15.75 -13.93 -11.73
CA LEU A 17 -16.99 -13.21 -11.42
C LEU A 17 -17.31 -13.17 -9.92
N ILE A 18 -17.12 -14.29 -9.20
CA ILE A 18 -17.33 -14.33 -7.74
C ILE A 18 -16.36 -13.39 -7.05
N THR A 19 -15.07 -13.41 -7.43
CA THR A 19 -14.06 -12.52 -6.87
C THR A 19 -14.41 -11.05 -7.15
N GLY A 20 -14.76 -10.72 -8.40
CA GLY A 20 -15.19 -9.39 -8.77
C GLY A 20 -16.42 -8.92 -7.98
N ALA A 21 -17.43 -9.78 -7.84
CA ALA A 21 -18.66 -9.45 -7.10
C ALA A 21 -18.42 -9.15 -5.60
N VAL A 22 -17.51 -9.89 -4.96
CA VAL A 22 -17.16 -9.65 -3.53
C VAL A 22 -16.42 -8.34 -3.36
N PHE A 23 -15.50 -8.01 -4.26
CA PHE A 23 -14.70 -6.77 -4.22
C PHE A 23 -15.37 -5.56 -4.89
N LEU A 24 -16.56 -5.69 -5.46
CA LEU A 24 -17.27 -4.59 -6.14
C LEU A 24 -17.40 -3.30 -5.28
N PRO A 25 -17.59 -3.36 -3.94
CA PRO A 25 -17.66 -2.16 -3.12
C PRO A 25 -16.40 -1.29 -3.14
N THR A 26 -15.22 -1.84 -3.49
CA THR A 26 -13.99 -1.03 -3.61
C THR A 26 -14.11 0.09 -4.64
N LEU A 27 -15.02 -0.03 -5.61
CA LEU A 27 -15.26 1.01 -6.64
C LEU A 27 -15.79 2.34 -6.08
N ARG A 28 -16.20 2.37 -4.83
CA ARG A 28 -16.69 3.58 -4.13
C ARG A 28 -15.60 4.25 -3.30
N GLY A 29 -14.40 3.67 -3.25
CA GLY A 29 -13.28 4.19 -2.48
C GLY A 29 -12.70 5.46 -3.06
N GLU A 30 -12.04 6.25 -2.20
CA GLU A 30 -11.37 7.49 -2.54
C GLU A 30 -9.84 7.34 -2.54
N PHE A 31 -9.11 8.39 -2.95
CA PHE A 31 -7.68 8.48 -2.68
C PHE A 31 -7.44 8.68 -1.19
N LEU A 32 -6.52 7.92 -0.61
CA LEU A 32 -6.25 7.96 0.82
C LEU A 32 -5.11 8.94 1.15
N ASN A 33 -5.23 9.64 2.29
CA ASN A 33 -4.20 10.56 2.81
C ASN A 33 -2.96 9.82 3.35
N TRP A 34 -2.53 8.85 2.62
CA TRP A 34 -1.31 8.08 2.87
C TRP A 34 -0.40 8.24 1.64
N ASP A 35 0.12 7.13 1.10
CA ASP A 35 0.98 7.20 -0.09
C ASP A 35 0.24 7.75 -1.33
N ASP A 36 -1.11 7.67 -1.41
CA ASP A 36 -1.88 8.17 -2.56
C ASP A 36 -1.75 9.69 -2.71
N SER A 37 -1.58 10.42 -1.60
CA SER A 37 -1.35 11.87 -1.64
C SER A 37 -0.07 12.22 -2.40
N VAL A 38 1.02 11.47 -2.17
CA VAL A 38 2.32 11.68 -2.82
C VAL A 38 2.34 11.08 -4.22
N ASN A 39 1.77 9.89 -4.39
CA ASN A 39 1.81 9.17 -5.65
C ASN A 39 0.90 9.78 -6.72
N PHE A 40 -0.26 10.31 -6.33
CA PHE A 40 -1.28 10.72 -7.29
C PHE A 40 -1.69 12.19 -7.17
N VAL A 41 -2.11 12.63 -5.96
CA VAL A 41 -2.71 13.96 -5.78
C VAL A 41 -1.68 15.05 -6.04
N ALA A 42 -0.51 14.96 -5.43
CA ALA A 42 0.58 15.93 -5.58
C ALA A 42 1.51 15.65 -6.78
N ASN A 43 1.33 14.55 -7.50
CA ASN A 43 2.24 14.12 -8.58
C ASN A 43 1.64 14.30 -9.98
N PRO A 44 2.00 15.35 -10.72
CA PRO A 44 1.54 15.55 -12.08
C PRO A 44 2.33 14.72 -13.12
N HIS A 45 3.50 14.18 -12.75
CA HIS A 45 4.46 13.61 -13.72
C HIS A 45 3.99 12.31 -14.37
N TYR A 46 3.11 11.52 -13.70
CA TYR A 46 2.56 10.28 -14.28
C TYR A 46 1.30 10.53 -15.12
N ARG A 47 0.74 11.76 -15.14
CA ARG A 47 -0.56 12.08 -15.71
C ARG A 47 -0.52 12.09 -17.24
N GLY A 48 -0.79 10.94 -17.86
CA GLY A 48 -0.80 10.73 -19.31
C GLY A 48 0.32 9.84 -19.82
N LEU A 49 0.44 9.75 -21.16
CA LEU A 49 1.40 8.88 -21.87
C LEU A 49 2.28 9.65 -22.87
N GLY A 50 2.45 10.97 -22.66
CA GLY A 50 3.39 11.78 -23.46
C GLY A 50 4.86 11.39 -23.17
N TRP A 51 5.78 11.80 -24.03
CA TRP A 51 7.19 11.45 -23.91
C TRP A 51 7.82 11.89 -22.59
N SER A 52 7.43 13.05 -22.05
CA SER A 52 7.88 13.52 -20.74
C SER A 52 7.42 12.59 -19.61
N GLN A 53 6.14 12.19 -19.63
CA GLN A 53 5.55 11.27 -18.66
C GLN A 53 6.21 9.88 -18.74
N LEU A 54 6.36 9.34 -19.95
CA LEU A 54 7.03 8.04 -20.16
C LEU A 54 8.47 8.09 -19.68
N GLY A 55 9.22 9.16 -20.01
CA GLY A 55 10.58 9.36 -19.52
C GLY A 55 10.65 9.34 -17.99
N TRP A 56 9.75 10.07 -17.32
CA TRP A 56 9.68 10.09 -15.86
C TRP A 56 9.33 8.70 -15.28
N MET A 57 8.30 8.02 -15.82
CA MET A 57 7.88 6.69 -15.36
C MET A 57 9.00 5.65 -15.45
N LEU A 58 9.86 5.74 -16.47
CA LEU A 58 10.95 4.81 -16.71
C LEU A 58 12.20 5.12 -15.88
N THR A 59 12.32 6.29 -15.28
CA THR A 59 13.53 6.73 -14.56
C THR A 59 13.30 7.05 -13.09
N THR A 60 12.03 7.25 -12.67
CA THR A 60 11.72 7.65 -11.29
C THR A 60 11.96 6.55 -10.28
N THR A 61 12.44 6.98 -9.10
CA THR A 61 12.52 6.15 -7.89
C THR A 61 11.69 6.78 -6.76
N LEU A 62 10.52 7.34 -7.10
CA LEU A 62 9.66 8.02 -6.13
C LEU A 62 9.40 7.11 -4.91
N MET A 63 9.52 7.68 -3.71
CA MET A 63 9.41 6.99 -2.43
C MET A 63 10.36 5.77 -2.29
N GLY A 64 11.49 5.76 -3.00
CA GLY A 64 12.47 4.68 -2.97
C GLY A 64 12.08 3.42 -3.78
N HIS A 65 11.10 3.52 -4.67
CA HIS A 65 10.61 2.40 -5.47
C HIS A 65 10.83 2.61 -6.96
N TYR A 66 11.51 1.66 -7.61
CA TYR A 66 11.60 1.62 -9.07
C TYR A 66 10.55 0.63 -9.62
N ILE A 67 9.41 1.15 -10.10
CA ILE A 67 8.22 0.38 -10.50
C ILE A 67 7.62 0.86 -11.83
N PRO A 68 8.39 0.92 -12.92
CA PRO A 68 7.96 1.53 -14.18
C PRO A 68 6.71 0.88 -14.77
N VAL A 69 6.51 -0.43 -14.68
CA VAL A 69 5.31 -1.11 -15.19
C VAL A 69 4.06 -0.67 -14.43
N THR A 70 4.18 -0.46 -13.12
CA THR A 70 3.09 0.07 -12.31
C THR A 70 2.76 1.52 -12.70
N TRP A 71 3.78 2.37 -12.88
CA TRP A 71 3.58 3.75 -13.33
C TRP A 71 2.95 3.83 -14.72
N LEU A 72 3.37 2.99 -15.67
CA LEU A 72 2.71 2.89 -16.99
C LEU A 72 1.23 2.54 -16.86
N SER A 73 0.87 1.63 -15.95
CA SER A 73 -0.53 1.28 -15.71
C SER A 73 -1.33 2.43 -15.11
N PHE A 74 -0.73 3.27 -14.26
CA PHE A 74 -1.36 4.48 -13.72
C PHE A 74 -1.46 5.59 -14.77
N GLY A 75 -0.43 5.76 -15.60
CA GLY A 75 -0.47 6.72 -16.71
C GLY A 75 -1.56 6.41 -17.72
N LEU A 76 -1.75 5.12 -18.04
CA LEU A 76 -2.86 4.65 -18.88
C LEU A 76 -4.21 4.92 -18.20
N ASN A 77 -4.32 4.64 -16.91
CA ASN A 77 -5.55 4.90 -16.14
C ASN A 77 -5.94 6.38 -16.19
N TYR A 78 -4.95 7.26 -15.94
CA TYR A 78 -5.16 8.71 -16.03
C TYR A 78 -5.57 9.14 -17.45
N ALA A 79 -4.94 8.60 -18.49
CA ALA A 79 -5.28 8.93 -19.88
C ALA A 79 -6.71 8.55 -20.26
N LEU A 80 -7.29 7.53 -19.61
CA LEU A 80 -8.66 7.05 -19.87
C LEU A 80 -9.73 7.73 -19.01
N GLY A 81 -9.43 8.05 -17.74
CA GLY A 81 -10.44 8.51 -16.78
C GLY A 81 -9.98 9.69 -15.89
N GLY A 82 -8.83 10.32 -16.18
CA GLY A 82 -8.32 11.41 -15.36
C GLY A 82 -8.02 11.01 -13.92
N MET A 83 -8.40 11.85 -12.98
CA MET A 83 -8.21 11.62 -11.52
C MET A 83 -9.45 10.99 -10.85
N ASP A 84 -10.38 10.39 -11.59
CA ASP A 84 -11.50 9.67 -10.98
C ASP A 84 -11.00 8.38 -10.30
N PRO A 85 -11.10 8.23 -8.96
CA PRO A 85 -10.64 7.07 -8.23
C PRO A 85 -11.35 5.77 -8.66
N TRP A 86 -12.59 5.86 -9.13
CA TRP A 86 -13.35 4.71 -9.62
C TRP A 86 -12.58 3.91 -10.68
N GLY A 87 -11.97 4.59 -11.65
CA GLY A 87 -11.21 3.93 -12.71
C GLY A 87 -9.96 3.21 -12.18
N TYR A 88 -9.32 3.76 -11.14
CA TYR A 88 -8.16 3.14 -10.49
C TYR A 88 -8.57 1.88 -9.71
N HIS A 89 -9.63 1.95 -8.95
CA HIS A 89 -10.16 0.79 -8.23
C HIS A 89 -10.64 -0.31 -9.17
N LEU A 90 -11.30 0.04 -10.29
CA LEU A 90 -11.74 -0.93 -11.29
C LEU A 90 -10.57 -1.76 -11.82
N VAL A 91 -9.44 -1.13 -12.16
CA VAL A 91 -8.28 -1.86 -12.65
C VAL A 91 -7.70 -2.77 -11.58
N ASN A 92 -7.60 -2.33 -10.30
CA ASN A 92 -7.15 -3.18 -9.20
C ASN A 92 -8.06 -4.39 -9.02
N LEU A 93 -9.37 -4.20 -9.06
CA LEU A 93 -10.38 -5.25 -8.95
C LEU A 93 -10.25 -6.28 -10.09
N LEU A 94 -10.14 -5.82 -11.34
CA LEU A 94 -10.00 -6.70 -12.50
C LEU A 94 -8.69 -7.50 -12.45
N LEU A 95 -7.59 -6.88 -12.03
CA LEU A 95 -6.30 -7.55 -11.82
C LEU A 95 -6.40 -8.61 -10.73
N HIS A 96 -7.09 -8.32 -9.62
CA HIS A 96 -7.27 -9.30 -8.54
C HIS A 96 -8.14 -10.49 -8.97
N ALA A 97 -9.23 -10.25 -9.70
CA ALA A 97 -10.07 -11.31 -10.25
C ALA A 97 -9.31 -12.18 -11.28
N ALA A 98 -8.45 -11.56 -12.10
CA ALA A 98 -7.54 -12.27 -13.00
C ALA A 98 -6.51 -13.11 -12.21
N ASN A 99 -5.97 -12.58 -11.12
CA ASN A 99 -5.06 -13.29 -10.24
C ASN A 99 -5.74 -14.51 -9.59
N ALA A 100 -6.99 -14.39 -9.15
CA ALA A 100 -7.76 -15.53 -8.64
C ALA A 100 -7.88 -16.64 -9.69
N THR A 101 -8.11 -16.28 -10.94
CA THR A 101 -8.13 -17.21 -12.07
C THR A 101 -6.77 -17.87 -12.28
N LEU A 102 -5.67 -17.11 -12.20
CA LEU A 102 -4.32 -17.65 -12.32
C LEU A 102 -3.95 -18.57 -11.15
N VAL A 103 -4.35 -18.21 -9.91
CA VAL A 103 -4.19 -19.09 -8.74
C VAL A 103 -4.91 -20.41 -8.97
N TYR A 104 -6.14 -20.39 -9.51
CA TYR A 104 -6.85 -21.61 -9.90
C TYR A 104 -6.05 -22.47 -10.90
N LEU A 105 -5.54 -21.84 -11.96
CA LEU A 105 -4.80 -22.54 -13.01
C LEU A 105 -3.47 -23.13 -12.50
N VAL A 106 -2.79 -22.44 -11.59
CA VAL A 106 -1.56 -22.92 -10.94
C VAL A 106 -1.88 -24.00 -9.92
N ALA A 107 -2.83 -23.76 -9.00
CA ALA A 107 -3.18 -24.68 -7.93
C ALA A 107 -3.60 -26.05 -8.47
N ARG A 108 -4.47 -26.10 -9.49
CA ARG A 108 -4.89 -27.38 -10.07
C ARG A 108 -3.72 -28.18 -10.67
N ARG A 109 -2.70 -27.50 -11.25
CA ARG A 109 -1.50 -28.19 -11.76
C ARG A 109 -0.63 -28.74 -10.63
N LEU A 110 -0.42 -27.94 -9.60
CA LEU A 110 0.35 -28.37 -8.43
C LEU A 110 -0.33 -29.53 -7.68
N LEU A 111 -1.64 -29.46 -7.52
CA LEU A 111 -2.44 -30.52 -6.90
C LEU A 111 -2.44 -31.78 -7.76
N ALA A 112 -2.56 -31.68 -9.07
CA ALA A 112 -2.44 -32.83 -9.98
C ALA A 112 -1.06 -33.49 -9.85
N ALA A 113 0.03 -32.71 -9.89
CA ALA A 113 1.39 -33.22 -9.74
C ALA A 113 1.62 -33.90 -8.38
N ALA A 114 1.07 -33.32 -7.30
CA ALA A 114 1.12 -33.93 -5.97
C ALA A 114 0.31 -35.23 -5.88
N TRP A 115 -0.81 -35.30 -6.62
CA TRP A 115 -1.66 -36.47 -6.67
C TRP A 115 -1.02 -37.65 -7.44
N SER A 116 -0.42 -37.39 -8.61
CA SER A 116 0.18 -38.39 -9.50
C SER A 116 1.60 -38.80 -9.11
N GLY A 117 2.09 -38.33 -7.97
CA GLY A 117 3.45 -38.64 -7.55
C GLY A 117 4.55 -37.95 -8.38
N GLY A 118 4.18 -36.88 -9.11
CA GLY A 118 5.08 -36.10 -9.95
C GLY A 118 4.90 -36.32 -11.46
N SER A 119 4.06 -37.29 -11.88
CA SER A 119 3.72 -37.49 -13.29
C SER A 119 2.85 -36.33 -13.79
N GLN A 120 3.31 -35.65 -14.86
CA GLN A 120 2.58 -34.53 -15.48
C GLN A 120 1.58 -34.98 -16.56
N ASN A 121 1.49 -36.28 -16.81
CA ASN A 121 0.69 -36.85 -17.88
C ASN A 121 -0.73 -37.27 -17.46
N GLU A 122 -1.12 -37.12 -16.19
CA GLU A 122 -2.46 -37.46 -15.78
C GLU A 122 -3.47 -36.36 -16.11
N HIS A 123 -4.61 -36.78 -16.62
CA HIS A 123 -5.74 -35.89 -16.89
C HIS A 123 -6.20 -35.23 -15.58
N VAL A 124 -6.42 -33.91 -15.63
CA VAL A 124 -7.00 -33.16 -14.51
C VAL A 124 -8.38 -33.74 -14.21
N THR A 125 -8.50 -34.46 -13.09
CA THR A 125 -9.73 -35.11 -12.66
C THR A 125 -10.71 -34.12 -12.02
N GLY A 126 -11.99 -34.44 -11.97
CA GLY A 126 -13.01 -33.62 -11.30
C GLY A 126 -12.62 -33.18 -9.88
N PRO A 127 -12.11 -34.08 -9.01
CA PRO A 127 -11.62 -33.71 -7.67
C PRO A 127 -10.52 -32.64 -7.66
N VAL A 128 -9.58 -32.69 -8.61
CA VAL A 128 -8.50 -31.70 -8.72
C VAL A 128 -9.04 -30.34 -9.17
N VAL A 129 -10.05 -30.34 -10.05
CA VAL A 129 -10.73 -29.10 -10.49
C VAL A 129 -11.42 -28.43 -9.33
N VAL A 130 -12.19 -29.18 -8.53
CA VAL A 130 -12.90 -28.65 -7.34
C VAL A 130 -11.91 -28.14 -6.29
N ALA A 131 -10.88 -28.91 -5.96
CA ALA A 131 -9.87 -28.49 -4.99
C ALA A 131 -9.11 -27.23 -5.46
N GLY A 132 -8.77 -27.15 -6.76
CA GLY A 132 -8.13 -25.96 -7.33
C GLY A 132 -9.02 -24.72 -7.26
N ALA A 133 -10.33 -24.87 -7.51
CA ALA A 133 -11.29 -23.77 -7.37
C ALA A 133 -11.42 -23.32 -5.91
N PHE A 134 -11.44 -24.26 -4.97
CA PHE A 134 -11.45 -23.94 -3.54
C PHE A 134 -10.18 -23.19 -3.12
N ALA A 135 -8.98 -23.61 -3.56
CA ALA A 135 -7.74 -22.89 -3.31
C ALA A 135 -7.82 -21.43 -3.78
N ALA A 136 -8.29 -21.23 -5.02
CA ALA A 136 -8.40 -19.90 -5.60
C ALA A 136 -9.37 -19.00 -4.85
N LEU A 137 -10.56 -19.54 -4.49
CA LEU A 137 -11.58 -18.77 -3.77
C LEU A 137 -11.19 -18.49 -2.31
N VAL A 138 -10.59 -19.46 -1.59
CA VAL A 138 -10.07 -19.21 -0.23
C VAL A 138 -9.01 -18.12 -0.26
N TRP A 139 -8.11 -18.13 -1.24
CA TRP A 139 -7.10 -17.09 -1.38
C TRP A 139 -7.72 -15.74 -1.76
N ALA A 140 -8.59 -15.73 -2.78
CA ALA A 140 -9.11 -14.50 -3.33
C ALA A 140 -10.12 -13.79 -2.41
N LEU A 141 -10.99 -14.56 -1.76
CA LEU A 141 -12.03 -14.03 -0.86
C LEU A 141 -11.52 -13.78 0.57
N HIS A 142 -10.23 -13.92 0.82
CA HIS A 142 -9.67 -13.73 2.14
C HIS A 142 -9.53 -12.24 2.47
N PRO A 143 -9.95 -11.74 3.65
CA PRO A 143 -9.91 -10.32 4.00
C PRO A 143 -8.49 -9.72 4.03
N LEU A 144 -7.45 -10.55 4.17
CA LEU A 144 -6.06 -10.14 3.97
C LEU A 144 -5.74 -9.63 2.54
N ARG A 145 -6.65 -9.78 1.57
CA ARG A 145 -6.44 -9.25 0.19
C ARG A 145 -6.88 -7.80 0.07
N VAL A 146 -7.70 -7.32 1.03
CA VAL A 146 -8.36 -6.02 0.92
C VAL A 146 -7.35 -4.89 0.80
N GLU A 147 -6.31 -4.85 1.61
CA GLU A 147 -5.27 -3.82 1.54
C GLU A 147 -4.64 -3.72 0.13
N SER A 148 -4.29 -4.87 -0.48
CA SER A 148 -3.69 -4.90 -1.82
C SER A 148 -4.64 -4.52 -2.96
N VAL A 149 -5.96 -4.60 -2.75
CA VAL A 149 -6.97 -4.37 -3.80
C VAL A 149 -7.67 -3.03 -3.64
N ALA A 150 -8.08 -2.69 -2.41
CA ALA A 150 -8.82 -1.47 -2.09
C ALA A 150 -7.91 -0.24 -2.05
N TRP A 151 -6.65 -0.38 -1.68
CA TRP A 151 -5.70 0.74 -1.71
C TRP A 151 -5.13 0.94 -3.12
N ILE A 152 -5.35 2.11 -3.71
CA ILE A 152 -4.94 2.41 -5.10
C ILE A 152 -3.43 2.23 -5.28
N THR A 153 -2.61 2.74 -4.37
CA THR A 153 -1.14 2.61 -4.40
C THR A 153 -0.69 1.15 -4.52
N GLU A 154 -1.42 0.20 -3.92
CA GLU A 154 -1.05 -1.22 -3.97
C GLU A 154 -1.46 -1.93 -5.26
N ARG A 155 -1.80 -1.19 -6.33
CA ARG A 155 -1.78 -1.75 -7.69
C ARG A 155 -0.51 -2.52 -7.99
N ARG A 156 0.59 -2.07 -7.43
CA ARG A 156 1.89 -2.75 -7.52
C ARG A 156 1.84 -4.21 -7.04
N ASP A 157 1.00 -4.55 -6.05
CA ASP A 157 0.82 -5.92 -5.57
C ASP A 157 0.02 -6.78 -6.55
N VAL A 158 -1.14 -6.28 -6.97
CA VAL A 158 -2.02 -7.05 -7.88
C VAL A 158 -1.40 -7.22 -9.26
N LEU A 159 -0.66 -6.23 -9.75
CA LEU A 159 0.05 -6.28 -11.02
C LEU A 159 1.28 -7.20 -10.94
N CYS A 160 2.06 -7.10 -9.87
CA CYS A 160 3.15 -8.04 -9.57
C CYS A 160 2.61 -9.47 -9.47
N GLY A 161 1.48 -9.68 -8.78
CA GLY A 161 0.81 -10.96 -8.65
C GLY A 161 0.43 -11.58 -10.00
N LEU A 162 -0.11 -10.77 -10.91
CA LEU A 162 -0.46 -11.21 -12.26
C LEU A 162 0.74 -11.80 -13.00
N PHE A 163 1.82 -11.04 -13.04
CA PHE A 163 3.02 -11.47 -13.76
C PHE A 163 3.78 -12.58 -13.03
N PHE A 164 3.81 -12.59 -11.71
CA PHE A 164 4.39 -13.66 -10.89
C PHE A 164 3.69 -15.00 -11.12
N LEU A 165 2.37 -15.02 -11.05
CA LEU A 165 1.57 -16.22 -11.28
C LEU A 165 1.65 -16.68 -12.73
N PHE A 166 1.68 -15.75 -13.67
CA PHE A 166 1.85 -16.06 -15.08
C PHE A 166 3.25 -16.64 -15.35
N ALA A 167 4.30 -16.12 -14.70
CA ALA A 167 5.66 -16.68 -14.78
C ALA A 167 5.69 -18.13 -14.28
N ILE A 168 5.05 -18.43 -13.13
CA ILE A 168 4.93 -19.80 -12.63
C ILE A 168 4.17 -20.69 -13.63
N LEU A 169 3.03 -20.21 -14.13
CA LEU A 169 2.21 -20.96 -15.08
C LEU A 169 2.96 -21.27 -16.37
N ALA A 170 3.69 -20.31 -16.91
CA ALA A 170 4.53 -20.48 -18.10
C ALA A 170 5.69 -21.46 -17.82
N TYR A 171 6.32 -21.34 -16.62
CA TYR A 171 7.33 -22.30 -16.19
C TYR A 171 6.78 -23.74 -16.16
N LEU A 172 5.62 -23.96 -15.51
CA LEU A 172 4.96 -25.26 -15.46
C LEU A 172 4.65 -25.81 -16.85
N LYS A 173 4.15 -24.95 -17.77
CA LYS A 173 3.91 -25.32 -19.16
C LYS A 173 5.19 -25.70 -19.91
N SER A 174 6.33 -25.07 -19.62
CA SER A 174 7.62 -25.44 -20.24
C SER A 174 8.09 -26.85 -19.88
N LEU A 175 7.51 -27.43 -18.84
CA LEU A 175 7.81 -28.79 -18.37
C LEU A 175 6.85 -29.85 -18.91
N GLU A 176 5.76 -29.46 -19.60
CA GLU A 176 4.84 -30.37 -20.27
C GLU A 176 5.53 -31.05 -21.47
N ARG A 177 4.86 -32.01 -22.12
CA ARG A 177 5.34 -33.03 -23.07
C ARG A 177 6.42 -32.60 -24.11
N PRO A 178 7.25 -33.58 -24.61
CA PRO A 178 8.10 -33.39 -25.80
C PRO A 178 7.24 -32.97 -27.01
N GLY A 179 7.66 -31.92 -27.72
CA GLY A 179 6.94 -31.38 -28.89
C GLY A 179 6.35 -29.98 -28.66
N HIS A 180 6.21 -29.51 -27.40
CA HIS A 180 5.89 -28.11 -27.15
C HIS A 180 7.16 -27.26 -27.19
N PRO A 181 7.08 -25.97 -27.62
CA PRO A 181 8.23 -25.07 -27.68
C PRO A 181 8.69 -24.69 -26.27
N ARG A 182 9.43 -25.61 -25.62
CA ARG A 182 9.94 -25.44 -24.23
C ARG A 182 10.70 -24.14 -24.04
N SER A 183 11.48 -23.74 -25.04
CA SER A 183 12.24 -22.48 -25.02
C SER A 183 11.33 -21.25 -25.00
N ALA A 184 10.24 -21.24 -25.79
CA ALA A 184 9.29 -20.14 -25.84
C ALA A 184 8.55 -19.96 -24.49
N TRP A 185 8.11 -21.05 -23.85
CA TRP A 185 7.47 -20.98 -22.53
C TRP A 185 8.44 -20.53 -21.43
N ARG A 186 9.73 -20.94 -21.51
CA ARG A 186 10.75 -20.44 -20.57
C ARG A 186 11.04 -18.97 -20.78
N ALA A 187 11.19 -18.53 -22.05
CA ALA A 187 11.35 -17.12 -22.37
C ALA A 187 10.16 -16.27 -21.87
N LEU A 188 8.94 -16.78 -22.09
CA LEU A 188 7.72 -16.12 -21.61
C LEU A 188 7.66 -16.06 -20.07
N SER A 189 8.08 -17.13 -19.37
CA SER A 189 8.20 -17.13 -17.91
C SER A 189 9.20 -16.08 -17.43
N LEU A 190 10.35 -15.96 -18.09
CA LEU A 190 11.38 -14.99 -17.76
C LEU A 190 10.91 -13.55 -18.03
N ALA A 191 10.26 -13.31 -19.18
CA ALA A 191 9.68 -12.00 -19.51
C ALA A 191 8.60 -11.57 -18.51
N ALA A 192 7.73 -12.50 -18.12
CA ALA A 192 6.73 -12.25 -17.09
C ALA A 192 7.38 -11.95 -15.72
N PHE A 193 8.48 -12.63 -15.38
CA PHE A 193 9.23 -12.35 -14.17
C PHE A 193 9.84 -10.95 -14.18
N VAL A 194 10.41 -10.50 -15.31
CA VAL A 194 10.89 -9.12 -15.48
C VAL A 194 9.75 -8.13 -15.24
N ALA A 195 8.58 -8.37 -15.85
CA ALA A 195 7.41 -7.49 -15.64
C ALA A 195 6.94 -7.50 -14.18
N ALA A 196 7.01 -8.64 -13.47
CA ALA A 196 6.70 -8.71 -12.04
C ALA A 196 7.67 -7.87 -11.20
N LEU A 197 8.99 -7.98 -11.46
CA LEU A 197 10.02 -7.21 -10.77
C LEU A 197 9.89 -5.70 -11.02
N LEU A 198 9.55 -5.31 -12.26
CA LEU A 198 9.30 -3.92 -12.64
C LEU A 198 7.93 -3.39 -12.15
N SER A 199 7.08 -4.26 -11.62
CA SER A 199 5.85 -3.88 -10.92
C SER A 199 6.06 -3.73 -9.42
N LYS A 200 6.77 -4.68 -8.78
CA LYS A 200 7.14 -4.65 -7.36
C LYS A 200 8.27 -5.64 -7.08
N ALA A 201 9.26 -5.22 -6.32
CA ALA A 201 10.39 -6.06 -5.92
C ALA A 201 10.00 -7.31 -5.10
N ALA A 202 8.76 -7.40 -4.61
CA ALA A 202 8.23 -8.55 -3.88
C ALA A 202 8.28 -9.88 -4.68
N ALA A 203 8.47 -9.83 -6.00
CA ALA A 203 8.65 -11.00 -6.86
C ALA A 203 10.06 -11.64 -6.76
N MET A 204 11.06 -10.97 -6.15
CA MET A 204 12.44 -11.45 -6.08
C MET A 204 12.63 -12.92 -5.62
N PRO A 205 11.80 -13.48 -4.73
CA PRO A 205 11.94 -14.88 -4.29
C PRO A 205 11.60 -15.92 -5.37
N LEU A 206 11.09 -15.55 -6.55
CA LEU A 206 10.64 -16.49 -7.59
C LEU A 206 11.66 -17.59 -7.94
N PRO A 207 12.97 -17.34 -8.11
CA PRO A 207 13.93 -18.42 -8.44
C PRO A 207 13.97 -19.51 -7.36
N ALA A 208 13.88 -19.15 -6.08
CA ALA A 208 13.80 -20.10 -4.97
C ALA A 208 12.44 -20.83 -4.94
N VAL A 209 11.36 -20.13 -5.26
CA VAL A 209 10.02 -20.72 -5.40
C VAL A 209 9.99 -21.75 -6.53
N LEU A 210 10.56 -21.44 -7.71
CA LEU A 210 10.64 -22.40 -8.83
C LEU A 210 11.46 -23.64 -8.45
N LEU A 211 12.56 -23.46 -7.71
CA LEU A 211 13.35 -24.59 -7.19
C LEU A 211 12.54 -25.42 -6.19
N LEU A 212 11.82 -24.78 -5.26
CA LEU A 212 10.94 -25.46 -4.34
C LEU A 212 9.88 -26.28 -5.07
N LEU A 213 9.24 -25.73 -6.11
CA LEU A 213 8.27 -26.44 -6.94
C LEU A 213 8.90 -27.64 -7.66
N ASP A 214 10.13 -27.53 -8.14
CA ASP A 214 10.86 -28.65 -8.74
C ASP A 214 11.10 -29.79 -7.74
N LEU A 215 11.35 -29.47 -6.46
CA LEU A 215 11.54 -30.46 -5.39
C LEU A 215 10.23 -31.09 -4.96
N TYR A 216 9.18 -30.29 -4.83
CA TYR A 216 7.81 -30.68 -4.48
C TYR A 216 6.82 -29.63 -5.00
N PRO A 217 5.77 -30.02 -5.73
CA PRO A 217 5.30 -31.41 -5.98
C PRO A 217 5.87 -32.06 -7.24
N LEU A 218 6.68 -31.35 -8.07
CA LEU A 218 7.10 -31.84 -9.39
C LEU A 218 8.12 -32.98 -9.33
N ARG A 219 8.83 -33.14 -8.21
CA ARG A 219 9.79 -34.23 -7.92
C ARG A 219 10.87 -34.41 -8.99
N ARG A 220 11.41 -33.29 -9.55
CA ARG A 220 12.40 -33.30 -10.65
C ARG A 220 13.85 -33.59 -10.20
N ARG A 221 14.04 -34.25 -9.06
CA ARG A 221 15.39 -34.55 -8.52
C ARG A 221 16.26 -35.38 -9.49
N ASP A 222 15.62 -36.23 -10.30
CA ASP A 222 16.30 -37.07 -11.30
C ASP A 222 16.95 -36.24 -12.41
N ALA A 223 16.54 -34.99 -12.60
CA ALA A 223 17.21 -34.06 -13.51
C ALA A 223 18.62 -33.64 -13.05
N GLY A 224 18.97 -33.90 -11.78
CA GLY A 224 20.22 -33.51 -11.15
C GLY A 224 20.27 -32.06 -10.68
N TRP A 225 20.88 -31.84 -9.50
CA TRP A 225 20.94 -30.52 -8.86
C TRP A 225 21.61 -29.43 -9.71
N LYS A 226 22.70 -29.81 -10.41
CA LYS A 226 23.43 -28.90 -11.32
C LYS A 226 22.49 -28.32 -12.37
N ARG A 227 21.71 -29.18 -13.02
CA ARG A 227 20.75 -28.74 -14.06
C ARG A 227 19.65 -27.87 -13.48
N LEU A 228 19.06 -28.26 -12.33
CA LEU A 228 18.02 -27.47 -11.66
C LEU A 228 18.54 -26.08 -11.28
N ALA A 229 19.77 -25.99 -10.78
CA ALA A 229 20.40 -24.71 -10.44
C ALA A 229 20.64 -23.84 -11.70
N ILE A 230 21.22 -24.41 -12.76
CA ILE A 230 21.49 -23.71 -14.03
C ILE A 230 20.19 -23.16 -14.64
N GLU A 231 19.09 -23.92 -14.59
CA GLU A 231 17.78 -23.46 -15.07
C GLU A 231 17.26 -22.20 -14.32
N LYS A 232 17.71 -21.95 -13.09
CA LYS A 232 17.28 -20.81 -12.25
C LYS A 232 18.26 -19.62 -12.30
N LEU A 233 19.47 -19.80 -12.88
CA LEU A 233 20.45 -18.70 -12.94
C LEU A 233 19.93 -17.42 -13.60
N PRO A 234 19.19 -17.44 -14.74
CA PRO A 234 18.66 -16.21 -15.31
C PRO A 234 17.69 -15.48 -14.38
N TYR A 235 16.84 -16.23 -13.67
CA TYR A 235 15.92 -15.66 -12.68
C TYR A 235 16.68 -15.09 -11.46
N ALA A 236 17.69 -15.83 -10.97
CA ALA A 236 18.51 -15.40 -9.85
C ALA A 236 19.31 -14.13 -10.18
N ALA A 237 19.84 -14.02 -11.40
CA ALA A 237 20.57 -12.84 -11.86
C ALA A 237 19.63 -11.59 -11.91
N LEU A 238 18.41 -11.75 -12.44
CA LEU A 238 17.42 -10.66 -12.45
C LEU A 238 16.98 -10.25 -11.04
N ALA A 239 16.75 -11.22 -10.14
CA ALA A 239 16.42 -10.94 -8.75
C ALA A 239 17.56 -10.19 -8.03
N ALA A 240 18.82 -10.60 -8.24
CA ALA A 240 20.00 -9.93 -7.67
C ALA A 240 20.16 -8.51 -8.22
N ALA A 241 19.96 -8.31 -9.53
CA ALA A 241 20.00 -6.98 -10.15
C ALA A 241 18.89 -6.06 -9.56
N THR A 242 17.69 -6.60 -9.37
CA THR A 242 16.58 -5.85 -8.73
C THR A 242 16.90 -5.50 -7.29
N ALA A 243 17.48 -6.43 -6.50
CA ALA A 243 17.88 -6.17 -5.11
C ALA A 243 18.95 -5.07 -5.05
N ALA A 244 19.95 -5.11 -5.93
CA ALA A 244 20.98 -4.07 -6.01
C ALA A 244 20.36 -2.71 -6.40
N GLY A 245 19.47 -2.69 -7.40
CA GLY A 245 18.74 -1.49 -7.81
C GLY A 245 17.87 -0.91 -6.69
N ALA A 246 17.17 -1.75 -5.92
CA ALA A 246 16.37 -1.33 -4.78
C ALA A 246 17.24 -0.68 -3.69
N LEU A 247 18.42 -1.22 -3.40
CA LEU A 247 19.36 -0.61 -2.45
C LEU A 247 19.88 0.75 -2.92
N ILE A 248 20.12 0.91 -4.23
CA ILE A 248 20.57 2.18 -4.83
C ILE A 248 19.44 3.21 -4.84
N ALA A 249 18.19 2.78 -5.06
CA ALA A 249 17.02 3.64 -5.12
C ALA A 249 16.60 4.20 -3.74
N LEU A 250 17.09 3.62 -2.64
CA LEU A 250 16.79 4.11 -1.29
C LEU A 250 17.32 5.53 -1.08
N PRO A 251 16.50 6.49 -0.64
CA PRO A 251 16.95 7.84 -0.36
C PRO A 251 18.10 7.84 0.68
N ARG A 252 19.17 8.58 0.41
CA ARG A 252 20.28 8.70 1.36
C ARG A 252 19.78 9.31 2.66
N GLY A 253 19.83 8.54 3.74
CA GLY A 253 19.56 8.99 5.12
C GLY A 253 18.18 8.70 5.69
N THR A 254 17.25 8.07 4.96
CA THR A 254 15.87 7.91 5.49
C THR A 254 15.28 6.50 5.44
N ALA A 255 15.82 5.56 4.71
CA ALA A 255 15.02 4.41 4.32
C ALA A 255 15.33 3.10 5.06
N VAL A 256 16.54 2.86 5.48
CA VAL A 256 16.90 1.62 6.20
C VAL A 256 17.19 1.95 7.66
N THR A 257 16.40 1.37 8.55
CA THR A 257 16.67 1.50 9.98
C THR A 257 18.02 0.85 10.32
N SER A 258 18.92 1.64 10.92
CA SER A 258 20.26 1.18 11.31
C SER A 258 20.20 -0.02 12.27
N TYR A 259 21.23 -0.86 12.23
CA TYR A 259 21.43 -1.91 13.22
C TYR A 259 21.69 -1.36 14.64
N ASP A 260 22.06 -0.08 14.76
CA ASP A 260 22.19 0.60 16.06
C ASP A 260 20.82 0.83 16.71
N VAL A 261 19.77 1.02 15.91
CA VAL A 261 18.39 1.20 16.42
C VAL A 261 17.75 -0.16 16.73
N TYR A 262 17.84 -1.10 15.78
CA TYR A 262 17.36 -2.48 15.98
C TYR A 262 18.48 -3.45 15.67
N GLY A 263 19.15 -3.91 16.72
CA GLY A 263 20.25 -4.89 16.65
C GLY A 263 19.78 -6.26 16.15
N VAL A 264 20.73 -7.18 15.99
CA VAL A 264 20.47 -8.53 15.45
C VAL A 264 19.36 -9.27 16.21
N ALA A 265 19.39 -9.22 17.55
CA ALA A 265 18.38 -9.88 18.41
C ALA A 265 16.97 -9.35 18.15
N ALA A 266 16.80 -8.02 18.03
CA ALA A 266 15.53 -7.38 17.69
C ALA A 266 15.03 -7.84 16.33
N ARG A 267 15.91 -7.88 15.31
CA ARG A 267 15.56 -8.33 13.96
C ARG A 267 15.15 -9.81 13.91
N VAL A 268 15.82 -10.66 14.70
CA VAL A 268 15.39 -12.07 14.86
C VAL A 268 13.98 -12.15 15.42
N GLY A 269 13.65 -11.33 16.42
CA GLY A 269 12.30 -11.23 16.97
C GLY A 269 11.27 -10.76 15.92
N MET A 270 11.59 -9.70 15.17
CA MET A 270 10.74 -9.19 14.10
C MET A 270 10.48 -10.23 13.00
N VAL A 271 11.52 -10.94 12.56
CA VAL A 271 11.42 -12.03 11.57
C VAL A 271 10.56 -13.16 12.10
N ALA A 272 10.78 -13.60 13.34
CA ALA A 272 9.98 -14.67 13.94
C ALA A 272 8.51 -14.29 14.06
N TYR A 273 8.22 -13.06 14.50
CA TYR A 273 6.87 -12.52 14.55
C TYR A 273 6.22 -12.49 13.17
N SER A 274 6.91 -11.91 12.18
CA SER A 274 6.40 -11.79 10.81
C SER A 274 6.08 -13.16 10.18
N LEU A 275 6.96 -14.16 10.34
CA LEU A 275 6.76 -15.48 9.78
C LEU A 275 5.59 -16.23 10.40
N LEU A 276 5.25 -15.99 11.68
CA LEU A 276 4.07 -16.58 12.32
C LEU A 276 2.79 -15.75 12.14
N PHE A 277 2.91 -14.45 11.97
CA PHE A 277 1.76 -13.55 11.80
C PHE A 277 0.85 -14.01 10.65
N TYR A 278 1.42 -14.26 9.46
CA TYR A 278 0.63 -14.56 8.27
C TYR A 278 -0.12 -15.90 8.33
N PRO A 279 0.45 -17.02 8.77
CA PRO A 279 -0.32 -18.26 8.94
C PRO A 279 -1.40 -18.12 10.01
N ILE A 280 -1.15 -17.40 11.11
CA ILE A 280 -2.16 -17.12 12.13
C ILE A 280 -3.31 -16.30 11.54
N LYS A 281 -3.00 -15.19 10.86
CA LYS A 281 -4.02 -14.34 10.23
C LYS A 281 -4.72 -15.03 9.05
N PHE A 282 -4.07 -15.98 8.38
CA PHE A 282 -4.72 -16.79 7.35
C PHE A 282 -5.77 -17.75 7.92
N VAL A 283 -5.57 -18.27 9.13
CA VAL A 283 -6.55 -19.13 9.81
C VAL A 283 -7.60 -18.32 10.55
N ALA A 284 -7.20 -17.22 11.19
CA ALA A 284 -8.05 -16.35 12.00
C ALA A 284 -7.85 -14.88 11.61
N PRO A 285 -8.53 -14.41 10.53
CA PRO A 285 -8.38 -13.04 10.04
C PRO A 285 -9.19 -12.03 10.88
N ILE A 286 -8.86 -11.96 12.16
CA ILE A 286 -9.48 -11.04 13.13
C ILE A 286 -8.54 -9.87 13.44
N ARG A 287 -9.11 -8.71 13.76
CA ARG A 287 -8.39 -7.47 14.08
C ARG A 287 -7.35 -7.13 13.00
N LEU A 288 -7.79 -7.11 11.76
CA LEU A 288 -6.96 -6.66 10.65
C LEU A 288 -6.88 -5.13 10.68
N SER A 289 -5.67 -4.60 10.49
CA SER A 289 -5.40 -3.16 10.57
C SER A 289 -4.59 -2.70 9.37
N PRO A 290 -4.82 -1.50 8.84
CA PRO A 290 -3.96 -0.93 7.81
C PRO A 290 -2.53 -0.70 8.32
N MET A 291 -2.34 -0.53 9.63
CA MET A 291 -1.05 -0.29 10.25
C MET A 291 -0.83 -1.19 11.46
N TYR A 292 0.26 -1.92 11.46
CA TYR A 292 0.81 -2.60 12.64
C TYR A 292 2.11 -1.90 12.98
N GLU A 293 2.02 -0.88 13.84
CA GLU A 293 3.15 0.01 14.12
C GLU A 293 4.32 -0.75 14.74
N LEU A 294 5.54 -0.48 14.26
CA LEU A 294 6.76 -1.04 14.83
C LEU A 294 7.01 -0.44 16.22
N PRO A 295 7.12 -1.25 17.28
CA PRO A 295 7.44 -0.75 18.62
C PRO A 295 8.76 0.03 18.63
N ALA A 296 8.84 1.08 19.45
CA ALA A 296 10.07 1.87 19.60
C ALA A 296 11.26 1.02 20.06
N ARG A 297 11.00 -0.05 20.83
CA ARG A 297 11.98 -1.03 21.25
C ARG A 297 11.46 -2.44 21.01
N VAL A 298 12.31 -3.30 20.48
CA VAL A 298 12.03 -4.73 20.26
C VAL A 298 12.98 -5.52 21.15
N ASP A 299 12.43 -6.07 22.22
CA ASP A 299 13.14 -6.99 23.10
C ASP A 299 12.72 -8.43 22.78
N LEU A 300 13.70 -9.26 22.37
CA LEU A 300 13.48 -10.65 21.99
C LEU A 300 12.88 -11.49 23.14
N ALA A 301 13.14 -11.14 24.39
CA ALA A 301 12.62 -11.85 25.57
C ALA A 301 11.18 -11.43 25.93
N SER A 302 10.67 -10.34 25.35
CA SER A 302 9.35 -9.81 25.67
C SER A 302 8.23 -10.41 24.79
N TRP A 303 6.97 -10.16 25.22
CA TRP A 303 5.79 -10.36 24.39
C TRP A 303 5.74 -9.28 23.27
N PRO A 304 5.44 -9.64 22.01
CA PRO A 304 5.06 -10.97 21.46
C PRO A 304 6.24 -11.75 20.86
N PHE A 305 7.49 -11.29 21.00
CA PHE A 305 8.64 -11.77 20.21
C PHE A 305 9.14 -13.14 20.67
N LEU A 306 9.27 -13.37 22.00
CA LEU A 306 9.70 -14.66 22.51
C LEU A 306 8.72 -15.80 22.17
N PRO A 307 7.41 -15.66 22.41
CA PRO A 307 6.43 -16.66 21.95
C PRO A 307 6.47 -16.90 20.44
N ALA A 308 6.70 -15.84 19.65
CA ALA A 308 6.83 -15.97 18.19
C ALA A 308 8.07 -16.78 17.81
N LEU A 309 9.22 -16.54 18.45
CA LEU A 309 10.44 -17.30 18.18
C LEU A 309 10.27 -18.78 18.53
N LEU A 310 9.72 -19.07 19.71
CA LEU A 310 9.47 -20.46 20.15
C LEU A 310 8.45 -21.16 19.25
N GLY A 311 7.38 -20.47 18.87
CA GLY A 311 6.37 -20.98 17.94
C GLY A 311 6.93 -21.25 16.55
N LEU A 312 7.76 -20.33 16.02
CA LEU A 312 8.45 -20.51 14.74
C LEU A 312 9.36 -21.76 14.76
N ALA A 313 10.15 -21.91 15.82
CA ALA A 313 11.01 -23.07 16.00
C ALA A 313 10.20 -24.38 16.10
N ALA A 314 9.13 -24.38 16.90
CA ALA A 314 8.26 -25.55 17.08
C ALA A 314 7.56 -25.97 15.78
N VAL A 315 6.92 -25.03 15.09
CA VAL A 315 6.22 -25.33 13.81
C VAL A 315 7.23 -25.83 12.78
N THR A 316 8.37 -25.17 12.64
CA THR A 316 9.41 -25.60 11.69
C THR A 316 9.95 -26.97 12.04
N ALA A 317 10.23 -27.26 13.32
CA ALA A 317 10.68 -28.59 13.77
C ALA A 317 9.65 -29.68 13.44
N VAL A 318 8.36 -29.46 13.78
CA VAL A 318 7.27 -30.41 13.48
C VAL A 318 7.19 -30.70 11.98
N LEU A 319 7.26 -29.67 11.13
CA LEU A 319 7.20 -29.84 9.67
C LEU A 319 8.44 -30.53 9.09
N VAL A 320 9.63 -30.23 9.61
CA VAL A 320 10.89 -30.87 9.19
C VAL A 320 10.93 -32.34 9.63
N LEU A 321 10.55 -32.65 10.85
CA LEU A 321 10.47 -34.03 11.35
C LEU A 321 9.39 -34.81 10.59
N GLY A 322 8.25 -34.17 10.31
CA GLY A 322 7.13 -34.72 9.56
C GLY A 322 7.31 -34.77 8.04
N ARG A 323 8.41 -34.28 7.48
CA ARG A 323 8.62 -34.05 6.03
C ARG A 323 8.36 -35.25 5.12
N ARG A 324 8.55 -36.47 5.63
CA ARG A 324 8.29 -37.70 4.88
C ARG A 324 6.79 -38.03 4.81
N ARG A 325 6.04 -37.70 5.87
CA ARG A 325 4.59 -37.96 5.97
C ARG A 325 3.77 -36.82 5.40
N TRP A 326 4.24 -35.59 5.55
CA TRP A 326 3.52 -34.37 5.16
C TRP A 326 4.42 -33.36 4.39
N PRO A 327 4.97 -33.77 3.21
CA PRO A 327 5.85 -32.91 2.42
C PRO A 327 5.15 -31.64 1.93
N GLY A 328 3.83 -31.67 1.69
CA GLY A 328 3.03 -30.52 1.29
C GLY A 328 2.97 -29.43 2.35
N GLY A 329 2.89 -29.79 3.63
CA GLY A 329 2.92 -28.83 4.73
C GLY A 329 4.26 -28.09 4.81
N LEU A 330 5.39 -28.83 4.72
CA LEU A 330 6.70 -28.22 4.70
C LEU A 330 6.90 -27.33 3.45
N ALA A 331 6.41 -27.76 2.30
CA ALA A 331 6.52 -26.96 1.07
C ALA A 331 5.73 -25.65 1.15
N ALA A 332 4.49 -25.68 1.66
CA ALA A 332 3.67 -24.49 1.85
C ALA A 332 4.30 -23.52 2.88
N TRP A 333 4.86 -24.04 3.97
CA TRP A 333 5.59 -23.28 4.97
C TRP A 333 6.83 -22.59 4.37
N THR A 334 7.66 -23.38 3.67
CA THR A 334 8.88 -22.85 3.01
C THR A 334 8.54 -21.80 1.96
N TYR A 335 7.46 -22.02 1.18
CA TYR A 335 6.97 -21.05 0.21
C TYR A 335 6.59 -19.73 0.88
N SER A 336 5.77 -19.80 1.93
CA SER A 336 5.34 -18.61 2.67
C SER A 336 6.54 -17.88 3.29
N ALA A 337 7.47 -18.61 3.90
CA ALA A 337 8.69 -18.05 4.47
C ALA A 337 9.55 -17.34 3.42
N LEU A 338 9.77 -17.95 2.25
CA LEU A 338 10.50 -17.34 1.14
C LEU A 338 9.87 -16.02 0.69
N MET A 339 8.54 -15.97 0.60
CA MET A 339 7.82 -14.78 0.15
C MET A 339 7.77 -13.67 1.22
N VAL A 340 7.77 -14.00 2.50
CA VAL A 340 7.72 -13.03 3.61
C VAL A 340 9.12 -12.52 3.99
N LEU A 341 10.16 -13.35 3.86
CA LEU A 341 11.51 -13.04 4.33
C LEU A 341 12.05 -11.67 3.88
N PRO A 342 11.90 -11.22 2.62
CA PRO A 342 12.38 -9.90 2.20
C PRO A 342 11.76 -8.72 2.95
N VAL A 343 10.55 -8.89 3.48
CA VAL A 343 9.76 -7.84 4.17
C VAL A 343 9.59 -8.11 5.67
N SER A 344 10.27 -9.12 6.22
CA SER A 344 10.11 -9.59 7.60
C SER A 344 10.90 -8.78 8.64
N GLY A 345 11.71 -7.80 8.20
CA GLY A 345 12.58 -7.02 9.10
C GLY A 345 14.06 -7.39 9.03
N VAL A 346 14.48 -8.32 8.16
CA VAL A 346 15.92 -8.56 7.89
C VAL A 346 16.58 -7.27 7.38
N VAL A 347 16.00 -6.67 6.36
CA VAL A 347 16.27 -5.29 5.93
C VAL A 347 15.00 -4.52 6.22
N HIS A 348 14.99 -3.71 7.29
CA HIS A 348 13.79 -3.01 7.73
C HIS A 348 13.77 -1.59 7.17
N ALA A 349 12.64 -1.24 6.57
CA ALA A 349 12.34 0.11 6.12
C ALA A 349 10.87 0.44 6.44
N GLY A 350 10.64 1.65 6.95
CA GLY A 350 9.30 2.13 7.31
C GLY A 350 8.97 1.97 8.80
N SER A 351 7.73 2.33 9.14
CA SER A 351 7.22 2.39 10.51
C SER A 351 6.37 1.18 10.93
N GLN A 352 6.22 0.21 10.05
CA GLN A 352 5.39 -0.98 10.27
C GLN A 352 6.22 -2.21 10.65
N LEU A 353 5.72 -3.03 11.57
CA LEU A 353 6.29 -4.35 11.89
C LEU A 353 5.89 -5.39 10.84
N VAL A 354 4.62 -5.41 10.45
CA VAL A 354 4.00 -6.24 9.42
C VAL A 354 2.90 -5.44 8.70
N ASN A 355 2.41 -5.96 7.57
CA ASN A 355 1.23 -5.43 6.86
C ASN A 355 0.44 -6.56 6.24
N ASP A 356 -0.88 -6.44 6.14
CA ASP A 356 -1.75 -7.46 5.56
C ASP A 356 -1.40 -7.74 4.09
N ARG A 357 -1.03 -6.71 3.32
CA ARG A 357 -0.61 -6.81 1.91
C ARG A 357 0.57 -7.75 1.64
N TYR A 358 1.48 -7.93 2.59
CA TYR A 358 2.60 -8.87 2.41
C TYR A 358 2.16 -10.34 2.34
N SER A 359 0.91 -10.61 2.73
CA SER A 359 0.28 -11.90 2.56
C SER A 359 -0.21 -12.17 1.13
N TYR A 360 -0.23 -11.18 0.23
CA TYR A 360 -0.85 -11.31 -1.10
C TYR A 360 -0.29 -12.50 -1.89
N LEU A 361 1.03 -12.59 -2.01
CA LEU A 361 1.67 -13.75 -2.64
C LEU A 361 1.93 -14.88 -1.65
N SER A 362 2.36 -14.59 -0.42
CA SER A 362 2.75 -15.61 0.55
C SER A 362 1.59 -16.52 0.99
N GLY A 363 0.35 -16.02 0.98
CA GLY A 363 -0.86 -16.76 1.34
C GLY A 363 -1.29 -17.84 0.33
N ILE A 364 -0.76 -17.82 -0.91
CA ILE A 364 -1.12 -18.82 -1.95
C ILE A 364 -0.74 -20.24 -1.50
N GLY A 365 0.40 -20.40 -0.84
CA GLY A 365 0.85 -21.70 -0.34
C GLY A 365 -0.13 -22.34 0.63
N PHE A 366 -0.67 -21.54 1.56
CA PHE A 366 -1.66 -22.01 2.54
C PHE A 366 -3.01 -22.34 1.90
N ALA A 367 -3.44 -21.57 0.91
CA ALA A 367 -4.68 -21.85 0.17
C ALA A 367 -4.58 -23.17 -0.61
N VAL A 368 -3.44 -23.43 -1.27
CA VAL A 368 -3.18 -24.71 -1.96
C VAL A 368 -3.10 -25.86 -0.95
N LEU A 369 -2.52 -25.64 0.23
CA LEU A 369 -2.46 -26.64 1.29
C LEU A 369 -3.86 -26.99 1.84
N ALA A 370 -4.71 -26.01 2.08
CA ALA A 370 -6.11 -26.23 2.48
C ALA A 370 -6.87 -27.04 1.44
N ALA A 371 -6.68 -26.72 0.16
CA ALA A 371 -7.28 -27.45 -0.96
C ALA A 371 -6.74 -28.89 -1.08
N ALA A 372 -5.49 -29.14 -0.74
CA ALA A 372 -4.92 -30.49 -0.68
C ALA A 372 -5.61 -31.35 0.37
N GLY A 373 -6.07 -30.76 1.50
CA GLY A 373 -6.91 -31.44 2.49
C GLY A 373 -8.24 -31.91 1.90
N ILE A 374 -8.96 -31.00 1.21
CA ILE A 374 -10.21 -31.34 0.49
C ILE A 374 -9.96 -32.45 -0.55
N LEU A 375 -8.89 -32.30 -1.32
CA LEU A 375 -8.51 -33.31 -2.31
C LEU A 375 -8.27 -34.69 -1.68
N GLY A 376 -7.68 -34.74 -0.48
CA GLY A 376 -7.51 -35.97 0.30
C GLY A 376 -8.84 -36.65 0.62
N VAL A 377 -9.85 -35.90 1.08
CA VAL A 377 -11.19 -36.43 1.38
C VAL A 377 -11.88 -36.89 0.10
N LEU A 378 -11.80 -36.12 -1.00
CA LEU A 378 -12.36 -36.54 -2.30
C LEU A 378 -11.71 -37.83 -2.82
N ARG A 379 -10.43 -38.07 -2.54
CA ARG A 379 -9.74 -39.35 -2.81
C ARG A 379 -10.33 -40.52 -2.03
N LEU A 380 -10.55 -40.34 -0.73
CA LEU A 380 -11.14 -41.37 0.13
C LEU A 380 -12.53 -41.74 -0.37
N ARG A 381 -13.31 -40.77 -0.81
CA ARG A 381 -14.63 -40.99 -1.44
C ARG A 381 -14.53 -41.82 -2.71
N ALA A 382 -13.64 -41.46 -3.62
CA ALA A 382 -13.43 -42.20 -4.87
C ALA A 382 -13.00 -43.65 -4.65
N ARG A 383 -12.41 -43.96 -3.48
CA ARG A 383 -12.03 -45.32 -3.05
C ARG A 383 -13.10 -46.04 -2.22
N GLY A 384 -14.31 -45.46 -2.10
CA GLY A 384 -15.38 -46.00 -1.27
C GLY A 384 -15.13 -45.97 0.25
N ARG A 385 -14.13 -45.19 0.71
CA ARG A 385 -13.71 -45.13 2.12
C ARG A 385 -14.32 -43.98 2.91
N THR A 386 -15.26 -43.24 2.33
CA THR A 386 -15.89 -42.08 2.96
C THR A 386 -17.38 -42.06 2.70
N SER A 387 -18.19 -41.78 3.74
CA SER A 387 -19.64 -41.73 3.67
C SER A 387 -20.16 -40.50 2.90
N SER A 388 -21.42 -40.53 2.45
CA SER A 388 -22.10 -39.39 1.87
C SER A 388 -22.25 -38.24 2.87
N VAL A 389 -22.43 -38.56 4.15
CA VAL A 389 -22.52 -37.60 5.26
C VAL A 389 -21.20 -36.84 5.39
N THR A 390 -20.05 -37.54 5.40
CA THR A 390 -18.72 -36.85 5.43
C THR A 390 -18.56 -35.93 4.24
N MET A 391 -19.00 -36.31 3.05
CA MET A 391 -18.95 -35.44 1.86
C MET A 391 -19.83 -34.23 2.01
N ALA A 392 -21.03 -34.34 2.54
CA ALA A 392 -21.94 -33.23 2.81
C ALA A 392 -21.33 -32.26 3.84
N VAL A 393 -20.72 -32.78 4.90
CA VAL A 393 -20.04 -31.98 5.93
C VAL A 393 -18.86 -31.22 5.34
N VAL A 394 -18.01 -31.86 4.52
CA VAL A 394 -16.87 -31.20 3.89
C VAL A 394 -17.31 -30.13 2.88
N ALA A 395 -18.34 -30.42 2.07
CA ALA A 395 -18.89 -29.46 1.12
C ALA A 395 -19.55 -28.27 1.83
N GLY A 396 -20.38 -28.52 2.84
CA GLY A 396 -21.04 -27.49 3.66
C GLY A 396 -20.03 -26.65 4.44
N GLY A 397 -19.03 -27.28 5.06
CA GLY A 397 -17.95 -26.60 5.76
C GLY A 397 -17.11 -25.73 4.81
N GLY A 398 -16.78 -26.24 3.63
CA GLY A 398 -16.07 -25.47 2.60
C GLY A 398 -16.88 -24.27 2.11
N ALA A 399 -18.18 -24.43 1.85
CA ALA A 399 -19.07 -23.35 1.47
C ALA A 399 -19.19 -22.29 2.58
N LEU A 400 -19.32 -22.74 3.85
CA LEU A 400 -19.39 -21.84 5.01
C LEU A 400 -18.10 -21.01 5.15
N ILE A 401 -16.93 -21.63 4.99
CA ILE A 401 -15.64 -20.94 5.01
C ILE A 401 -15.61 -19.84 3.92
N LEU A 402 -15.98 -20.17 2.68
CA LEU A 402 -15.98 -19.19 1.59
C LEU A 402 -16.97 -18.05 1.83
N LEU A 403 -18.14 -18.34 2.35
CA LEU A 403 -19.15 -17.32 2.71
C LEU A 403 -18.61 -16.41 3.82
N THR A 404 -18.08 -16.97 4.89
CA THR A 404 -17.54 -16.22 6.03
C THR A 404 -16.37 -15.32 5.58
N LEU A 405 -15.44 -15.83 4.77
CA LEU A 405 -14.34 -15.05 4.21
C LEU A 405 -14.88 -13.94 3.31
N GLY A 406 -15.85 -14.20 2.44
CA GLY A 406 -16.44 -13.18 1.58
C GLY A 406 -17.17 -12.08 2.36
N LEU A 407 -17.89 -12.42 3.41
CA LEU A 407 -18.54 -11.44 4.31
C LEU A 407 -17.49 -10.60 5.07
N ALA A 408 -16.51 -11.25 5.67
CA ALA A 408 -15.41 -10.56 6.36
C ALA A 408 -14.62 -9.63 5.42
N THR A 409 -14.42 -10.05 4.18
CA THR A 409 -13.80 -9.20 3.15
C THR A 409 -14.63 -7.97 2.84
N ARG A 410 -15.95 -8.09 2.73
CA ARG A 410 -16.84 -6.94 2.51
C ARG A 410 -16.78 -5.95 3.67
N THR A 411 -16.84 -6.43 4.91
CA THR A 411 -16.67 -5.57 6.09
C THR A 411 -15.30 -4.86 6.10
N GLN A 412 -14.24 -5.60 5.75
CA GLN A 412 -12.90 -5.02 5.70
C GLN A 412 -12.75 -3.97 4.58
N ILE A 413 -13.44 -4.12 3.44
CA ILE A 413 -13.43 -3.13 2.34
C ILE A 413 -14.00 -1.79 2.81
N GLU A 414 -15.03 -1.79 3.65
CA GLU A 414 -15.64 -0.57 4.17
C GLU A 414 -14.65 0.28 4.96
N ALA A 415 -13.69 -0.36 5.66
CA ALA A 415 -12.62 0.34 6.35
C ALA A 415 -11.67 1.11 5.40
N TRP A 416 -11.61 0.74 4.13
CA TRP A 416 -10.74 1.34 3.11
C TRP A 416 -11.45 2.33 2.19
N HIS A 417 -12.64 2.79 2.57
CA HIS A 417 -13.47 3.67 1.74
C HIS A 417 -12.84 5.06 1.57
N ASP A 418 -12.46 5.70 2.67
CA ASP A 418 -11.86 7.03 2.74
C ASP A 418 -10.83 7.12 3.87
N SER A 419 -10.10 8.22 3.94
CA SER A 419 -9.01 8.41 4.90
C SER A 419 -9.47 8.41 6.35
N GLU A 420 -10.60 9.03 6.65
CA GLU A 420 -11.09 9.10 8.03
C GLU A 420 -11.56 7.73 8.51
N THR A 421 -12.37 7.05 7.71
CA THR A 421 -12.85 5.70 8.00
C THR A 421 -11.69 4.72 8.20
N LEU A 422 -10.65 4.81 7.36
CA LEU A 422 -9.45 3.98 7.46
C LEU A 422 -8.73 4.15 8.80
N TRP A 423 -8.46 5.41 9.17
CA TRP A 423 -7.68 5.67 10.37
C TRP A 423 -8.50 5.52 11.66
N ARG A 424 -9.83 5.72 11.63
CA ARG A 424 -10.72 5.34 12.73
C ARG A 424 -10.69 3.85 12.99
N TRP A 425 -10.81 3.06 11.93
CA TRP A 425 -10.66 1.61 12.02
C TRP A 425 -9.29 1.21 12.61
N ALA A 426 -8.21 1.84 12.14
CA ALA A 426 -6.88 1.56 12.66
C ALA A 426 -6.74 1.84 14.16
N VAL A 427 -7.28 2.98 14.63
CA VAL A 427 -7.29 3.36 16.06
C VAL A 427 -8.16 2.41 16.88
N GLU A 428 -9.29 1.94 16.35
CA GLU A 428 -10.14 0.94 17.01
C GLU A 428 -9.42 -0.40 17.16
N MET A 429 -8.69 -0.83 16.11
CA MET A 429 -7.93 -2.08 16.15
C MET A 429 -6.71 -2.00 17.07
N ASP A 430 -6.02 -0.86 17.11
CA ASP A 430 -4.87 -0.60 17.97
C ASP A 430 -4.92 0.82 18.56
N PRO A 431 -5.52 1.01 19.74
CA PRO A 431 -5.56 2.31 20.42
C PRO A 431 -4.20 2.85 20.90
N ALA A 432 -3.14 2.03 20.82
CA ALA A 432 -1.78 2.43 21.16
C ALA A 432 -0.93 2.81 19.93
N CYS A 433 -1.49 2.78 18.73
CA CYS A 433 -0.83 3.15 17.49
C CYS A 433 -0.71 4.68 17.37
N SER A 434 0.49 5.21 17.62
CA SER A 434 0.77 6.65 17.49
C SER A 434 0.52 7.16 16.06
N LEU A 435 1.00 6.41 15.07
CA LEU A 435 0.88 6.77 13.66
C LEU A 435 -0.59 6.80 13.21
N CYS A 436 -1.42 5.86 13.73
CA CYS A 436 -2.84 5.81 13.43
C CYS A 436 -3.57 7.04 13.97
N HIS A 437 -3.30 7.44 15.21
CA HIS A 437 -3.83 8.67 15.80
C HIS A 437 -3.36 9.92 15.03
N GLY A 438 -2.08 10.00 14.67
CA GLY A 438 -1.54 11.11 13.89
C GLY A 438 -2.19 11.27 12.52
N ASN A 439 -2.41 10.17 11.82
CA ASN A 439 -3.07 10.17 10.51
C ASN A 439 -4.58 10.42 10.62
N LEU A 440 -5.25 9.94 11.68
CA LEU A 440 -6.65 10.26 11.92
C LEU A 440 -6.85 11.76 12.15
N GLY A 441 -6.04 12.38 13.02
CA GLY A 441 -6.08 13.82 13.23
C GLY A 441 -5.87 14.61 11.93
N SER A 442 -4.95 14.16 11.08
CA SER A 442 -4.71 14.75 9.75
C SER A 442 -5.91 14.53 8.80
N ALA A 443 -6.52 13.35 8.80
CA ALA A 443 -7.67 13.04 7.96
C ALA A 443 -8.88 13.90 8.31
N ILE A 444 -9.17 14.04 9.61
CA ILE A 444 -10.28 14.89 10.08
C ILE A 444 -10.09 16.34 9.63
N THR A 445 -8.86 16.89 9.74
CA THR A 445 -8.59 18.27 9.31
C THR A 445 -8.71 18.50 7.81
N ALA A 446 -8.55 17.46 7.00
CA ALA A 446 -8.62 17.55 5.54
C ALA A 446 -10.04 17.54 4.98
N THR A 447 -11.05 17.19 5.78
CA THR A 447 -12.46 17.17 5.35
C THR A 447 -13.10 18.56 5.41
N GLU A 448 -14.12 18.81 4.59
CA GLU A 448 -14.89 20.07 4.60
C GLU A 448 -15.52 20.36 5.97
N LEU A 449 -15.91 19.32 6.71
CA LEU A 449 -16.42 19.40 8.08
C LEU A 449 -15.30 19.51 9.13
N GLY A 450 -14.03 19.44 8.72
CA GLY A 450 -12.88 19.39 9.61
C GLY A 450 -12.76 20.60 10.51
N LEU A 451 -13.16 21.80 10.03
CA LEU A 451 -13.16 23.03 10.83
C LEU A 451 -14.10 22.96 12.05
N ALA A 452 -15.22 22.25 11.96
CA ALA A 452 -16.12 22.02 13.09
C ALA A 452 -15.61 20.97 14.08
N ARG A 453 -14.61 20.17 13.70
CA ARG A 453 -14.09 19.03 14.45
C ARG A 453 -12.61 19.17 14.83
N LEU A 454 -12.08 20.39 14.80
CA LEU A 454 -10.66 20.64 15.12
C LEU A 454 -10.28 20.19 16.55
N ASP A 455 -11.21 20.19 17.51
CA ASP A 455 -10.94 19.69 18.86
C ASP A 455 -10.69 18.19 18.88
N GLU A 456 -11.46 17.42 18.10
CA GLU A 456 -11.26 15.98 17.94
C GLU A 456 -9.92 15.69 17.26
N ALA A 457 -9.61 16.41 16.17
CA ALA A 457 -8.34 16.27 15.47
C ALA A 457 -7.15 16.58 16.39
N GLU A 458 -7.24 17.67 17.19
CA GLU A 458 -6.21 18.05 18.17
C GLU A 458 -6.02 16.96 19.23
N ALA A 459 -7.11 16.40 19.76
CA ALA A 459 -7.06 15.32 20.74
C ALA A 459 -6.30 14.10 20.21
N HIS A 460 -6.58 13.69 18.96
CA HIS A 460 -5.87 12.60 18.34
C HIS A 460 -4.39 12.91 18.09
N LEU A 461 -4.04 14.12 17.63
CA LEU A 461 -2.64 14.52 17.41
C LEU A 461 -1.87 14.57 18.74
N ARG A 462 -2.46 15.09 19.82
CA ARG A 462 -1.85 15.08 21.15
C ARG A 462 -1.67 13.64 21.66
N ARG A 463 -2.68 12.78 21.45
CA ARG A 463 -2.57 11.36 21.82
C ARG A 463 -1.44 10.65 21.06
N ALA A 464 -1.26 10.96 19.79
CA ALA A 464 -0.14 10.45 19.02
C ALA A 464 1.23 10.85 19.60
N ILE A 465 1.36 12.10 20.05
CA ILE A 465 2.57 12.63 20.69
C ILE A 465 2.81 11.98 22.05
N GLU A 466 1.76 11.80 22.88
CA GLU A 466 1.87 11.08 24.15
C GLU A 466 2.37 9.66 23.98
N LEU A 467 1.86 8.94 22.98
CA LEU A 467 2.27 7.57 22.68
C LEU A 467 3.70 7.47 22.17
N ARG A 468 4.13 8.41 21.31
CA ARG A 468 5.47 8.46 20.72
C ARG A 468 5.95 9.90 20.54
N PRO A 469 6.57 10.49 21.57
CA PRO A 469 7.07 11.87 21.49
C PRO A 469 8.19 12.07 20.45
N ASP A 470 8.90 11.02 20.11
CA ASP A 470 9.96 10.99 19.10
C ASP A 470 9.46 10.84 17.65
N ASN A 471 8.15 10.67 17.44
CA ASN A 471 7.54 10.67 16.10
C ASN A 471 7.35 12.10 15.61
N PRO A 472 8.06 12.54 14.54
CA PRO A 472 7.96 13.94 14.10
C PRO A 472 6.60 14.30 13.49
N ILE A 473 5.93 13.37 12.81
CA ILE A 473 4.75 13.68 11.99
C ILE A 473 3.58 14.27 12.80
N PRO A 474 3.20 13.73 13.99
CA PRO A 474 2.15 14.34 14.80
C PRO A 474 2.47 15.78 15.23
N HIS A 475 3.74 16.11 15.53
CA HIS A 475 4.14 17.48 15.86
C HIS A 475 3.95 18.43 14.69
N PHE A 476 4.30 18.01 13.46
CA PHE A 476 4.06 18.78 12.25
C PHE A 476 2.56 19.05 12.01
N ASN A 477 1.74 17.99 12.13
CA ASN A 477 0.31 18.09 11.92
C ASN A 477 -0.36 18.94 13.00
N LEU A 478 0.05 18.79 14.27
CA LEU A 478 -0.45 19.60 15.38
C LEU A 478 -0.08 21.08 15.20
N GLY A 479 1.17 21.38 14.85
CA GLY A 479 1.60 22.73 14.57
C GLY A 479 0.83 23.38 13.42
N THR A 480 0.52 22.59 12.37
CA THR A 480 -0.30 23.06 11.25
C THR A 480 -1.74 23.34 11.69
N LEU A 481 -2.34 22.45 12.46
CA LEU A 481 -3.72 22.62 12.99
C LEU A 481 -3.80 23.82 13.92
N LEU A 482 -2.86 23.99 14.85
CA LEU A 482 -2.82 25.11 15.78
C LEU A 482 -2.62 26.46 15.06
N ALA A 483 -1.85 26.50 13.98
CA ALA A 483 -1.72 27.68 13.13
C ALA A 483 -3.07 28.08 12.48
N VAL A 484 -3.85 27.10 12.01
CA VAL A 484 -5.22 27.33 11.51
C VAL A 484 -6.14 27.90 12.61
N ARG A 485 -5.96 27.45 13.85
CA ARG A 485 -6.68 27.95 15.03
C ARG A 485 -6.12 29.27 15.59
N THR A 486 -5.17 29.90 14.93
CA THR A 486 -4.50 31.14 15.38
C THR A 486 -3.77 31.04 16.73
N ARG A 487 -3.57 29.82 17.24
CA ARG A 487 -2.80 29.53 18.46
C ARG A 487 -1.31 29.48 18.13
N TYR A 488 -0.77 30.62 17.66
CA TYR A 488 0.55 30.70 17.04
C TYR A 488 1.71 30.28 17.96
N GLY A 489 1.66 30.58 19.26
CA GLY A 489 2.70 30.21 20.22
C GLY A 489 2.84 28.68 20.39
N GLU A 490 1.70 27.98 20.51
CA GLU A 490 1.70 26.53 20.59
C GLU A 490 2.08 25.88 19.24
N ALA A 491 1.63 26.48 18.13
CA ALA A 491 2.02 26.05 16.79
C ALA A 491 3.54 26.15 16.58
N GLU A 492 4.15 27.25 17.02
CA GLU A 492 5.61 27.44 16.98
C GLU A 492 6.34 26.36 17.76
N THR A 493 5.91 26.08 18.98
CA THR A 493 6.49 25.04 19.83
C THR A 493 6.44 23.67 19.12
N ALA A 494 5.28 23.28 18.61
CA ALA A 494 5.12 22.01 17.91
C ALA A 494 5.99 21.90 16.65
N LEU A 495 6.06 22.96 15.83
CA LEU A 495 6.88 22.97 14.60
C LEU A 495 8.38 23.01 14.92
N ARG A 496 8.81 23.65 16.00
CA ARG A 496 10.20 23.61 16.46
C ARG A 496 10.59 22.21 16.91
N THR A 497 9.75 21.52 17.70
CA THR A 497 9.97 20.12 18.08
C THR A 497 10.06 19.21 16.85
N TYR A 498 9.19 19.44 15.85
CA TYR A 498 9.33 18.73 14.57
C TYR A 498 10.70 18.95 13.93
N LEU A 499 11.21 20.19 13.90
CA LEU A 499 12.51 20.53 13.31
C LEU A 499 13.69 20.06 14.16
N GLU A 500 13.56 19.93 15.48
CA GLU A 500 14.56 19.25 16.33
C GLU A 500 14.71 17.78 15.92
N LEU A 501 13.59 17.09 15.63
CA LEU A 501 13.56 15.72 15.17
C LEU A 501 13.94 15.57 13.67
N ARG A 502 13.78 16.63 12.86
CA ARG A 502 14.02 16.67 11.40
C ARG A 502 14.59 18.03 10.96
N PRO A 503 15.86 18.36 11.28
CA PRO A 503 16.41 19.72 11.17
C PRO A 503 16.39 20.32 9.75
N GLU A 504 16.56 19.47 8.72
CA GLU A 504 16.65 19.92 7.31
C GLU A 504 15.37 19.58 6.51
N SER A 505 14.24 19.39 7.19
CA SER A 505 12.97 19.12 6.50
C SER A 505 12.47 20.38 5.77
N PRO A 506 12.40 20.37 4.44
CA PRO A 506 11.85 21.51 3.70
C PRO A 506 10.41 21.84 4.10
N SER A 507 9.59 20.79 4.36
CA SER A 507 8.21 20.97 4.80
C SER A 507 8.12 21.63 6.18
N GLY A 508 8.98 21.24 7.13
CA GLY A 508 9.01 21.86 8.47
C GLY A 508 9.51 23.30 8.43
N LEU A 509 10.61 23.53 7.72
CA LEU A 509 11.15 24.89 7.52
C LEU A 509 10.12 25.80 6.84
N GLY A 510 9.47 25.30 5.78
CA GLY A 510 8.43 26.04 5.08
C GLY A 510 7.22 26.34 5.96
N ARG A 511 6.77 25.39 6.78
CA ARG A 511 5.62 25.56 7.68
C ARG A 511 5.91 26.55 8.83
N LEU A 512 7.10 26.47 9.44
CA LEU A 512 7.51 27.42 10.48
C LEU A 512 7.75 28.81 9.88
N GLY A 513 8.37 28.90 8.71
CA GLY A 513 8.52 30.16 7.98
C GLY A 513 7.17 30.81 7.64
N LEU A 514 6.19 30.00 7.20
CA LEU A 514 4.82 30.47 6.97
C LEU A 514 4.15 30.94 8.27
N LEU A 515 4.34 30.23 9.38
CA LEU A 515 3.82 30.64 10.69
C LEU A 515 4.35 32.01 11.11
N TYR A 516 5.64 32.27 10.94
CA TYR A 516 6.24 33.59 11.22
C TYR A 516 5.73 34.67 10.27
N LEU A 517 5.53 34.31 8.99
CA LEU A 517 4.93 35.22 8.02
C LEU A 517 3.52 35.63 8.43
N LEU A 518 2.69 34.70 8.94
CA LEU A 518 1.35 34.98 9.47
C LEU A 518 1.37 35.93 10.69
N GLN A 519 2.46 35.90 11.47
CA GLN A 519 2.66 36.79 12.61
C GLN A 519 3.31 38.13 12.23
N GLY A 520 3.70 38.33 10.97
CA GLY A 520 4.43 39.50 10.50
C GLY A 520 5.91 39.52 10.88
N ARG A 521 6.46 38.41 11.37
CA ARG A 521 7.88 38.21 11.75
C ARG A 521 8.73 37.90 10.53
N LEU A 522 8.88 38.90 9.64
CA LEU A 522 9.48 38.70 8.31
C LEU A 522 10.96 38.31 8.37
N ASP A 523 11.71 38.91 9.33
CA ASP A 523 13.15 38.64 9.48
C ASP A 523 13.45 37.18 9.87
N GLU A 524 12.51 36.53 10.53
CA GLU A 524 12.60 35.12 10.89
C GLU A 524 11.98 34.18 9.82
N ALA A 525 10.95 34.65 9.13
CA ALA A 525 10.26 33.89 8.09
C ALA A 525 11.13 33.64 6.85
N ILE A 526 11.79 34.72 6.34
CA ILE A 526 12.52 34.69 5.06
C ILE A 526 13.64 33.64 5.05
N PRO A 527 14.57 33.62 6.04
CA PRO A 527 15.64 32.60 6.05
C PRO A 527 15.14 31.16 6.07
N LEU A 528 14.04 30.87 6.76
CA LEU A 528 13.45 29.54 6.82
C LEU A 528 12.84 29.13 5.47
N LEU A 529 12.14 30.05 4.82
CA LEU A 529 11.52 29.82 3.50
C LEU A 529 12.58 29.65 2.41
N GLU A 530 13.70 30.39 2.46
CA GLU A 530 14.83 30.20 1.57
C GLU A 530 15.49 28.85 1.73
N ARG A 531 15.77 28.43 2.98
CA ARG A 531 16.27 27.09 3.28
C ARG A 531 15.31 26.01 2.81
N ALA A 532 14.01 26.19 3.02
CA ALA A 532 12.99 25.25 2.55
C ALA A 532 13.04 25.02 1.03
N ARG A 533 13.46 26.02 0.26
CA ARG A 533 13.62 25.93 -1.20
C ARG A 533 15.02 25.48 -1.65
N GLY A 534 15.91 25.18 -0.74
CA GLY A 534 17.30 24.81 -1.03
C GLY A 534 18.14 26.01 -1.55
N ARG A 535 17.72 27.23 -1.25
CA ARG A 535 18.50 28.45 -1.54
C ARG A 535 19.30 28.84 -0.29
N PRO A 536 20.58 29.24 -0.40
CA PRO A 536 21.30 29.82 0.72
C PRO A 536 20.59 31.09 1.19
N ALA A 537 20.47 31.26 2.51
CA ALA A 537 19.88 32.46 3.09
C ALA A 537 20.65 33.71 2.59
N ALA A 538 19.91 34.66 2.01
CA ALA A 538 20.53 35.94 1.60
C ALA A 538 20.99 36.69 2.86
N PRO A 539 22.14 37.41 2.81
CA PRO A 539 22.56 38.26 3.92
C PRO A 539 21.46 39.29 4.21
N SER A 540 21.05 39.38 5.45
CA SER A 540 20.06 40.36 5.92
C SER A 540 20.52 41.76 5.53
N GLY A 541 19.77 42.43 4.66
CA GLY A 541 20.00 43.85 4.33
C GLY A 541 19.96 44.27 2.85
N THR A 542 19.80 43.35 1.87
CA THR A 542 19.88 43.69 0.44
C THR A 542 18.62 43.38 -0.39
N ALA A 543 17.50 43.04 0.25
CA ALA A 543 16.30 42.58 -0.47
C ALA A 543 15.27 43.71 -0.71
N PRO A 544 14.53 43.69 -1.87
CA PRO A 544 13.35 44.51 -2.06
C PRO A 544 12.27 44.09 -1.06
N ALA A 545 11.42 45.02 -0.64
CA ALA A 545 10.40 44.94 0.42
C ALA A 545 10.15 43.51 0.99
N PRO A 546 10.46 43.24 2.26
CA PRO A 546 10.52 41.87 2.82
C PRO A 546 9.24 41.03 2.57
N LEU A 547 8.08 41.68 2.49
CA LEU A 547 6.81 41.05 2.21
C LEU A 547 6.74 40.51 0.76
N ALA A 548 7.21 41.25 -0.24
CA ALA A 548 7.22 40.80 -1.63
C ALA A 548 8.16 39.62 -1.83
N GLN A 549 9.29 39.60 -1.12
CA GLN A 549 10.20 38.45 -1.10
C GLN A 549 9.54 37.22 -0.47
N ALA A 550 8.88 37.40 0.66
CA ALA A 550 8.17 36.31 1.35
C ALA A 550 7.03 35.73 0.50
N ILE A 551 6.23 36.58 -0.17
CA ILE A 551 5.22 36.15 -1.15
C ILE A 551 5.88 35.36 -2.29
N GLY A 552 6.99 35.84 -2.82
CA GLY A 552 7.77 35.15 -3.85
C GLY A 552 8.27 33.78 -3.41
N LEU A 553 8.52 33.56 -2.12
CA LEU A 553 8.99 32.30 -1.56
C LEU A 553 7.87 31.28 -1.39
N VAL A 554 6.60 31.68 -1.27
CA VAL A 554 5.43 30.78 -1.17
C VAL A 554 4.57 30.80 -2.45
N GLN A 555 5.03 31.43 -3.53
CA GLN A 555 4.25 31.72 -4.74
C GLN A 555 3.68 30.47 -5.48
N ASP A 556 4.18 29.28 -5.20
CA ASP A 556 3.76 28.03 -5.83
C ASP A 556 2.92 27.13 -4.89
N ASP A 557 2.62 27.59 -3.67
CA ASP A 557 1.77 26.91 -2.69
C ASP A 557 0.45 27.67 -2.49
N PRO A 558 -0.66 27.24 -3.10
CA PRO A 558 -1.94 27.94 -3.00
C PRO A 558 -2.50 27.95 -1.58
N GLY A 559 -2.20 26.94 -0.75
CA GLY A 559 -2.60 26.90 0.65
C GLY A 559 -1.86 27.94 1.48
N ALA A 560 -0.53 28.03 1.33
CA ALA A 560 0.29 29.02 1.98
C ALA A 560 -0.09 30.45 1.57
N LEU A 561 -0.34 30.68 0.29
CA LEU A 561 -0.80 31.97 -0.23
C LEU A 561 -2.19 32.37 0.31
N THR A 562 -3.09 31.39 0.49
CA THR A 562 -4.40 31.62 1.07
C THR A 562 -4.29 32.06 2.53
N LEU A 563 -3.49 31.36 3.33
CA LEU A 563 -3.24 31.70 4.74
C LEU A 563 -2.57 33.05 4.88
N LEU A 564 -1.57 33.34 4.02
CA LEU A 564 -0.93 34.66 3.98
C LEU A 564 -1.94 35.76 3.65
N GLY A 565 -2.75 35.56 2.63
CA GLY A 565 -3.78 36.52 2.25
C GLY A 565 -4.78 36.79 3.38
N ARG A 566 -5.22 35.75 4.11
CA ARG A 566 -6.02 35.86 5.32
C ARG A 566 -5.33 36.74 6.37
N ALA A 567 -4.10 36.40 6.73
CA ALA A 567 -3.36 37.15 7.75
C ALA A 567 -3.16 38.62 7.39
N LEU A 568 -2.92 38.92 6.11
CA LEU A 568 -2.82 40.30 5.64
C LEU A 568 -4.14 41.08 5.74
N VAL A 569 -5.28 40.44 5.46
CA VAL A 569 -6.60 41.04 5.70
C VAL A 569 -6.81 41.33 7.20
N GLU A 570 -6.52 40.37 8.06
CA GLU A 570 -6.66 40.49 9.51
C GLU A 570 -5.72 41.54 10.11
N GLN A 571 -4.55 41.80 9.48
CA GLN A 571 -3.60 42.87 9.83
C GLN A 571 -3.96 44.25 9.24
N GLY A 572 -5.06 44.39 8.53
CA GLY A 572 -5.47 45.64 7.90
C GLY A 572 -4.65 46.03 6.66
N LYS A 573 -4.08 45.02 5.96
CA LYS A 573 -3.29 45.18 4.71
C LYS A 573 -4.01 44.53 3.51
N PRO A 574 -5.24 45.01 3.17
CA PRO A 574 -6.08 44.34 2.18
C PRO A 574 -5.51 44.38 0.76
N VAL A 575 -4.74 45.42 0.39
CA VAL A 575 -4.16 45.54 -0.94
C VAL A 575 -3.09 44.47 -1.17
N GLU A 576 -2.22 44.25 -0.21
CA GLU A 576 -1.20 43.18 -0.25
C GLU A 576 -1.84 41.78 -0.24
N ALA A 577 -2.94 41.63 0.49
CA ALA A 577 -3.71 40.38 0.52
C ALA A 577 -4.24 39.99 -0.87
N VAL A 578 -4.72 40.98 -1.66
CA VAL A 578 -5.21 40.76 -3.02
C VAL A 578 -4.15 40.07 -3.89
N PHE A 579 -2.87 40.47 -3.83
CA PHE A 579 -1.81 39.84 -4.64
C PHE A 579 -1.58 38.37 -4.28
N ALA A 580 -1.50 38.06 -2.99
CA ALA A 580 -1.33 36.68 -2.52
C ALA A 580 -2.52 35.79 -2.90
N LEU A 581 -3.74 36.29 -2.68
CA LEU A 581 -4.98 35.53 -2.94
C LEU A 581 -5.27 35.35 -4.43
N HIS A 582 -4.94 36.35 -5.27
CA HIS A 582 -4.99 36.18 -6.72
C HIS A 582 -4.06 35.08 -7.21
N ARG A 583 -2.84 35.05 -6.67
CA ARG A 583 -1.91 33.97 -7.02
C ARG A 583 -2.44 32.61 -6.54
N ALA A 584 -3.04 32.54 -5.34
CA ALA A 584 -3.65 31.31 -4.82
C ALA A 584 -4.75 30.78 -5.75
N ILE A 585 -5.70 31.62 -6.20
CA ILE A 585 -6.76 31.20 -7.11
C ILE A 585 -6.28 30.92 -8.54
N THR A 586 -5.16 31.50 -8.95
CA THR A 586 -4.53 31.18 -10.24
C THR A 586 -3.96 29.77 -10.22
N LEU A 587 -3.37 29.33 -9.10
CA LEU A 587 -2.80 27.99 -8.92
C LEU A 587 -3.89 26.95 -8.64
N ALA A 588 -4.93 27.34 -7.91
CA ALA A 588 -6.06 26.48 -7.54
C ALA A 588 -7.39 27.20 -7.78
N PRO A 589 -7.93 27.21 -9.02
CA PRO A 589 -9.12 27.97 -9.37
C PRO A 589 -10.39 27.63 -8.59
N SER A 590 -10.48 26.43 -8.04
CA SER A 590 -11.60 25.95 -7.21
C SER A 590 -11.41 26.14 -5.71
N ALA A 591 -10.32 26.82 -5.27
CA ALA A 591 -10.03 27.01 -3.85
C ALA A 591 -11.04 27.98 -3.20
N VAL A 592 -12.07 27.44 -2.58
CA VAL A 592 -13.12 28.16 -1.86
C VAL A 592 -12.55 29.10 -0.78
N PRO A 593 -11.62 28.68 0.11
CA PRO A 593 -11.04 29.56 1.12
C PRO A 593 -10.30 30.76 0.53
N ALA A 594 -9.53 30.56 -0.55
CA ALA A 594 -8.81 31.65 -1.20
C ALA A 594 -9.75 32.72 -1.77
N ARG A 595 -10.84 32.31 -2.41
CA ARG A 595 -11.86 33.22 -2.95
C ARG A 595 -12.62 33.94 -1.86
N PHE A 596 -12.96 33.25 -0.78
CA PHE A 596 -13.60 33.90 0.38
C PHE A 596 -12.76 35.05 0.92
N TRP A 597 -11.47 34.81 1.17
CA TRP A 597 -10.58 35.86 1.68
C TRP A 597 -10.30 36.93 0.64
N LEU A 598 -10.33 36.63 -0.65
CA LEU A 598 -10.22 37.62 -1.71
C LEU A 598 -11.41 38.59 -1.73
N VAL A 599 -12.63 38.09 -1.47
CA VAL A 599 -13.82 38.95 -1.28
C VAL A 599 -13.60 39.90 -0.10
N GLN A 600 -13.09 39.41 1.04
CA GLN A 600 -12.80 40.26 2.21
C GLN A 600 -11.68 41.27 1.92
N ALA A 601 -10.63 40.86 1.20
CA ALA A 601 -9.54 41.73 0.79
C ALA A 601 -10.04 42.88 -0.12
N TYR A 602 -10.87 42.59 -1.11
CA TYR A 602 -11.44 43.62 -1.98
C TYR A 602 -12.37 44.56 -1.22
N ARG A 603 -13.19 44.10 -0.29
CA ARG A 603 -14.02 44.96 0.58
C ARG A 603 -13.14 45.86 1.44
N GLY A 604 -12.10 45.31 2.08
CA GLY A 604 -11.15 46.08 2.87
C GLY A 604 -10.36 47.09 2.05
N ALA A 605 -10.15 46.86 0.75
CA ALA A 605 -9.52 47.77 -0.19
C ALA A 605 -10.49 48.76 -0.85
N GLY A 606 -11.78 48.77 -0.47
CA GLY A 606 -12.81 49.66 -1.04
C GLY A 606 -13.22 49.30 -2.47
N ARG A 607 -13.00 48.05 -2.90
CA ARG A 607 -13.30 47.58 -4.26
C ARG A 607 -14.51 46.62 -4.23
N ASP A 608 -15.69 47.15 -3.87
CA ASP A 608 -16.95 46.38 -3.77
C ASP A 608 -17.41 45.79 -5.11
N ASP A 609 -17.03 46.44 -6.23
CA ASP A 609 -17.20 45.95 -7.59
C ASP A 609 -16.56 44.56 -7.77
N LEU A 610 -15.27 44.43 -7.49
CA LEU A 610 -14.50 43.18 -7.60
C LEU A 610 -14.88 42.16 -6.52
N ALA A 611 -15.24 42.64 -5.33
CA ALA A 611 -15.76 41.76 -4.27
C ALA A 611 -17.05 41.04 -4.71
N GLY A 612 -17.96 41.76 -5.38
CA GLY A 612 -19.21 41.21 -5.92
C GLY A 612 -18.97 40.14 -6.97
N GLU A 613 -18.04 40.38 -7.91
CA GLU A 613 -17.65 39.38 -8.92
C GLU A 613 -17.14 38.07 -8.30
N GLN A 614 -16.21 38.19 -7.35
CA GLN A 614 -15.67 37.00 -6.69
C GLN A 614 -16.68 36.29 -5.81
N GLN A 615 -17.63 37.03 -5.21
CA GLN A 615 -18.70 36.45 -4.42
C GLN A 615 -19.68 35.63 -5.28
N GLU A 616 -19.93 36.03 -6.51
CA GLU A 616 -20.75 35.25 -7.44
C GLU A 616 -20.06 33.95 -7.86
N VAL A 617 -18.76 33.99 -8.12
CA VAL A 617 -17.97 32.78 -8.39
C VAL A 617 -17.95 31.85 -7.18
N LEU A 618 -17.79 32.41 -5.97
CA LEU A 618 -17.82 31.65 -4.73
C LEU A 618 -19.16 30.91 -4.51
N ARG A 619 -20.30 31.56 -4.79
CA ARG A 619 -21.61 30.93 -4.74
C ARG A 619 -21.77 29.73 -5.68
N ARG A 620 -21.17 29.82 -6.86
CA ARG A 620 -21.19 28.72 -7.83
C ARG A 620 -20.31 27.54 -7.41
N LEU A 621 -19.20 27.81 -6.74
CA LEU A 621 -18.29 26.78 -6.24
C LEU A 621 -18.82 26.12 -4.97
N ASP A 622 -19.37 26.91 -4.05
CA ASP A 622 -19.98 26.44 -2.79
C ASP A 622 -21.14 27.35 -2.39
N PRO A 623 -22.39 26.95 -2.61
CA PRO A 623 -23.57 27.70 -2.19
C PRO A 623 -23.67 27.97 -0.69
N ARG A 624 -22.99 27.19 0.16
CA ARG A 624 -22.97 27.32 1.63
C ARG A 624 -21.87 28.25 2.13
N ALA A 625 -20.82 28.47 1.37
CA ALA A 625 -19.69 29.32 1.77
C ALA A 625 -20.05 30.82 1.91
N THR A 626 -21.22 31.24 1.46
CA THR A 626 -21.68 32.63 1.55
C THR A 626 -22.26 33.03 2.91
N THR A 627 -22.56 32.09 3.81
CA THR A 627 -23.30 32.34 5.04
C THR A 627 -22.59 31.89 6.32
N ALA A 628 -21.49 31.12 6.25
CA ALA A 628 -20.90 30.56 7.46
C ALA A 628 -19.40 30.27 7.33
N LEU A 629 -18.56 31.32 7.37
CA LEU A 629 -17.29 31.19 8.08
C LEU A 629 -17.39 32.16 9.27
N PRO A 630 -17.35 31.66 10.52
CA PRO A 630 -17.46 32.56 11.68
C PRO A 630 -16.23 33.47 11.69
N VAL A 631 -16.50 34.77 11.61
CA VAL A 631 -15.61 35.78 12.10
C VAL A 631 -15.54 35.60 13.63
N ARG A 632 -14.54 34.82 14.10
CA ARG A 632 -13.86 35.03 15.41
C ARG A 632 -12.79 34.00 15.62
#